data_6c9c8a1c01f3a70a53ffcb5ca2cd02ce
#
_entry.id   6c9c8a1c01f3a70a53ffcb5ca2cd02ce
#
_cell.length_a   1.000
_cell.length_b   1.000
_cell.length_c   1.000
_cell.angle_alpha   90.00
_cell.angle_beta   90.00
_cell.angle_gamma   90.00
#
_symmetry.space_group_name_H-M   'P 1'
#
loop_
_entity.id
_entity.type
_entity.pdbx_description
1 polymer ?
#
loop_
_entity_poly.entity_id
_entity_poly.type
_entity_poly.pdbx_seq_one_letter_code
_entity_poly.pdbx_strand_id
1 'polypeptide(L)'
;MSATTTSAPLTAAWFRMELERFRDQAIDQPTPENVRAYLYLQKVMLDKADAFARTSQQVASADPYLDAITERPLSPFAANATSAEATARRGEVLRGLAASTGLLFVVDSACSVCVRQADVLVSAQRQYGFTLLTVSLDGAAPPGLALPIRLDQGQAKRLGVVGTPALFLMRPPDVILPLAQGALDLDTLTGRNVD
;
A
#
# COMPACT_ATOMS: atom_id res chain seq x y z
N MET A 1 -4.46 12.81 44.30
CA MET A 1 -5.59 13.36 43.52
C MET A 1 -4.99 13.95 42.26
N SER A 2 -4.98 13.18 41.15
CA SER A 2 -4.43 13.64 39.87
C SER A 2 -5.48 14.49 39.18
N ALA A 3 -5.18 15.77 39.00
CA ALA A 3 -6.04 16.69 38.25
C ALA A 3 -6.08 16.21 36.78
N THR A 4 -7.24 15.76 36.33
CA THR A 4 -7.51 15.45 34.92
C THR A 4 -7.53 16.80 34.20
N THR A 5 -6.42 17.16 33.57
CA THR A 5 -6.35 18.38 32.75
C THR A 5 -7.24 18.17 31.54
N THR A 6 -8.48 18.65 31.61
CA THR A 6 -9.42 18.60 30.48
C THR A 6 -8.87 19.52 29.39
N SER A 7 -8.33 18.94 28.35
CA SER A 7 -7.85 19.70 27.19
C SER A 7 -9.02 20.45 26.51
N ALA A 8 -8.76 21.69 26.09
CA ALA A 8 -9.79 22.47 25.40
C ALA A 8 -10.30 21.74 24.14
N PRO A 9 -11.61 21.80 23.83
CA PRO A 9 -12.18 21.11 22.68
C PRO A 9 -11.48 21.48 21.36
N LEU A 10 -11.37 20.49 20.47
CA LEU A 10 -10.78 20.63 19.13
C LEU A 10 -9.29 21.02 19.12
N THR A 11 -8.57 20.87 20.23
CA THR A 11 -7.10 20.96 20.24
C THR A 11 -6.49 19.61 19.84
N ALA A 12 -5.21 19.62 19.42
CA ALA A 12 -4.50 18.36 19.08
C ALA A 12 -4.45 17.37 20.25
N ALA A 13 -4.35 17.88 21.49
CA ALA A 13 -4.40 17.05 22.69
C ALA A 13 -5.80 16.45 22.92
N TRP A 14 -6.83 17.24 22.72
CA TRP A 14 -8.20 16.79 22.80
C TRP A 14 -8.51 15.72 21.75
N PHE A 15 -8.10 15.92 20.48
CA PHE A 15 -8.29 14.93 19.43
C PHE A 15 -7.61 13.60 19.73
N ARG A 16 -6.41 13.59 20.32
CA ARG A 16 -5.70 12.35 20.69
C ARG A 16 -6.49 11.48 21.66
N MET A 17 -7.26 12.10 22.55
CA MET A 17 -8.08 11.38 23.54
C MET A 17 -9.46 11.02 22.97
N GLU A 18 -10.14 11.97 22.35
CA GLU A 18 -11.54 11.82 21.97
C GLU A 18 -11.70 10.99 20.69
N LEU A 19 -10.77 11.07 19.72
CA LEU A 19 -10.89 10.33 18.47
C LEU A 19 -10.91 8.81 18.71
N GLU A 20 -10.06 8.31 19.63
CA GLU A 20 -10.06 6.90 20.04
C GLU A 20 -11.36 6.52 20.71
N ARG A 21 -11.82 7.34 21.63
CA ARG A 21 -13.10 7.10 22.35
C ARG A 21 -14.29 7.01 21.39
N PHE A 22 -14.41 7.94 20.44
CA PHE A 22 -15.51 7.93 19.46
C PHE A 22 -15.37 6.76 18.47
N ARG A 23 -14.15 6.39 18.09
CA ARG A 23 -13.90 5.21 17.26
C ARG A 23 -14.35 3.93 17.98
N ASP A 24 -13.91 3.74 19.23
CA ASP A 24 -14.21 2.55 20.01
C ASP A 24 -15.72 2.44 20.28
N GLN A 25 -16.38 3.56 20.61
CA GLN A 25 -17.83 3.62 20.74
C GLN A 25 -18.55 3.26 19.43
N ALA A 26 -18.04 3.71 18.27
CA ALA A 26 -18.63 3.38 16.98
C ALA A 26 -18.42 1.91 16.59
N ILE A 27 -17.33 1.28 17.07
CA ILE A 27 -17.05 -0.15 16.87
C ILE A 27 -17.90 -1.00 17.81
N ASP A 28 -17.97 -0.64 19.09
CA ASP A 28 -18.71 -1.41 20.10
C ASP A 28 -20.23 -1.33 19.89
N GLN A 29 -20.71 -0.16 19.45
CA GLN A 29 -22.12 0.09 19.17
C GLN A 29 -22.25 0.78 17.81
N PRO A 30 -22.28 0.03 16.69
CA PRO A 30 -22.25 0.56 15.33
C PRO A 30 -23.62 1.11 14.89
N THR A 31 -24.15 2.08 15.63
CA THR A 31 -25.34 2.81 15.22
C THR A 31 -24.97 3.91 14.22
N PRO A 32 -25.91 4.34 13.35
CA PRO A 32 -25.68 5.45 12.41
C PRO A 32 -25.20 6.73 13.12
N GLU A 33 -25.68 6.98 14.32
CA GLU A 33 -25.33 8.15 15.14
C GLU A 33 -23.87 8.09 15.60
N ASN A 34 -23.43 6.94 16.16
CA ASN A 34 -22.09 6.76 16.66
C ASN A 34 -21.05 6.81 15.52
N VAL A 35 -21.34 6.09 14.43
CA VAL A 35 -20.47 6.10 13.24
C VAL A 35 -20.39 7.50 12.64
N ARG A 36 -21.51 8.23 12.54
CA ARG A 36 -21.52 9.59 12.03
C ARG A 36 -20.72 10.54 12.92
N ALA A 37 -20.85 10.43 14.24
CA ALA A 37 -20.10 11.26 15.19
C ALA A 37 -18.58 11.06 15.04
N TYR A 38 -18.12 9.81 14.93
CA TYR A 38 -16.73 9.48 14.67
C TYR A 38 -16.24 10.07 13.34
N LEU A 39 -16.99 9.87 12.25
CA LEU A 39 -16.61 10.35 10.91
C LEU A 39 -16.56 11.88 10.84
N TYR A 40 -17.48 12.60 11.50
CA TYR A 40 -17.41 14.06 11.58
C TYR A 40 -16.18 14.54 12.35
N LEU A 41 -15.88 13.87 13.47
CA LEU A 41 -14.70 14.21 14.26
C LEU A 41 -13.40 13.97 13.46
N GLN A 42 -13.33 12.84 12.75
CA GLN A 42 -12.22 12.53 11.85
C GLN A 42 -12.08 13.59 10.74
N LYS A 43 -13.20 14.01 10.15
CA LYS A 43 -13.18 15.07 9.12
C LYS A 43 -12.61 16.37 9.66
N VAL A 44 -13.07 16.83 10.83
CA VAL A 44 -12.54 18.07 11.44
C VAL A 44 -11.05 17.98 11.73
N MET A 45 -10.56 16.83 12.16
CA MET A 45 -9.13 16.59 12.36
C MET A 45 -8.34 16.70 11.05
N LEU A 46 -8.85 16.09 9.97
CA LEU A 46 -8.22 16.20 8.65
C LEU A 46 -8.21 17.64 8.12
N ASP A 47 -9.30 18.37 8.25
CA ASP A 47 -9.37 19.79 7.85
C ASP A 47 -8.33 20.65 8.61
N LYS A 48 -8.06 20.35 9.89
CA LYS A 48 -7.00 21.02 10.67
C LYS A 48 -5.60 20.59 10.21
N ALA A 49 -5.40 19.32 9.89
CA ALA A 49 -4.13 18.83 9.35
C ALA A 49 -3.80 19.49 8.01
N ASP A 50 -4.80 19.64 7.12
CA ASP A 50 -4.65 20.35 5.85
C ASP A 50 -4.31 21.83 6.05
N ALA A 51 -4.96 22.49 7.03
CA ALA A 51 -4.64 23.88 7.35
C ALA A 51 -3.21 24.02 7.87
N PHE A 52 -2.76 23.10 8.74
CA PHE A 52 -1.39 23.05 9.22
C PHE A 52 -0.39 22.85 8.08
N ALA A 53 -0.67 21.88 7.18
CA ALA A 53 0.20 21.60 6.04
C ALA A 53 0.36 22.82 5.11
N ARG A 54 -0.73 23.52 4.79
CA ARG A 54 -0.68 24.77 4.00
C ARG A 54 0.12 25.87 4.69
N THR A 55 -0.10 26.08 6.00
CA THR A 55 0.64 27.08 6.77
C THR A 55 2.12 26.73 6.87
N SER A 56 2.44 25.44 7.12
CA SER A 56 3.83 24.97 7.16
C SER A 56 4.55 25.21 5.84
N GLN A 57 3.89 24.95 4.73
CA GLN A 57 4.43 25.19 3.40
C GLN A 57 4.67 26.70 3.15
N GLN A 58 3.73 27.56 3.56
CA GLN A 58 3.90 29.01 3.46
C GLN A 58 5.07 29.52 4.31
N VAL A 59 5.19 29.05 5.55
CA VAL A 59 6.27 29.42 6.47
C VAL A 59 7.62 28.93 5.92
N ALA A 60 7.69 27.67 5.50
CA ALA A 60 8.91 27.11 4.92
C ALA A 60 9.36 27.88 3.67
N SER A 61 8.41 28.23 2.77
CA SER A 61 8.74 29.00 1.57
C SER A 61 9.17 30.46 1.85
N ALA A 62 8.83 31.00 3.02
CA ALA A 62 9.18 32.36 3.41
C ALA A 62 10.49 32.46 4.21
N ASP A 63 10.96 31.33 4.75
CA ASP A 63 12.16 31.27 5.60
C ASP A 63 13.25 30.42 4.92
N PRO A 64 14.38 31.04 4.52
CA PRO A 64 15.48 30.32 3.86
C PRO A 64 16.09 29.19 4.68
N TYR A 65 15.99 29.23 6.01
CA TYR A 65 16.48 28.17 6.90
C TYR A 65 15.51 26.99 7.04
N LEU A 66 14.23 27.22 6.74
CA LEU A 66 13.19 26.20 6.77
C LEU A 66 12.87 25.67 5.37
N ASP A 67 13.38 26.33 4.34
CA ASP A 67 13.17 25.94 2.95
C ASP A 67 14.03 24.72 2.59
N ALA A 68 13.60 23.54 3.09
CA ALA A 68 14.14 22.26 2.67
C ALA A 68 13.88 21.97 1.16
N ILE A 69 13.16 22.88 0.48
CA ILE A 69 12.84 22.79 -0.95
C ILE A 69 14.00 23.31 -1.79
N THR A 70 14.97 24.04 -1.24
CA THR A 70 16.18 24.41 -2.00
C THR A 70 17.00 23.21 -2.46
N GLU A 71 16.80 22.03 -1.86
CA GLU A 71 17.37 20.78 -2.34
C GLU A 71 16.45 20.02 -3.31
N ARG A 72 15.22 20.49 -3.56
CA ARG A 72 14.27 19.93 -4.52
C ARG A 72 13.87 20.98 -5.56
N PRO A 73 13.86 20.63 -6.86
CA PRO A 73 13.57 21.61 -7.93
C PRO A 73 12.18 22.23 -7.75
N LEU A 74 12.14 23.58 -7.65
CA LEU A 74 10.93 24.37 -7.37
C LEU A 74 9.97 24.52 -8.56
N SER A 75 10.37 24.15 -9.78
CA SER A 75 9.45 24.25 -10.91
C SER A 75 8.67 22.93 -11.06
N PRO A 76 7.36 22.98 -11.39
CA PRO A 76 6.61 21.78 -11.76
C PRO A 76 7.28 20.99 -12.88
N PHE A 77 7.99 21.69 -13.78
CA PHE A 77 8.76 21.07 -14.86
C PHE A 77 9.98 20.31 -14.32
N ALA A 78 10.75 20.90 -13.39
CA ALA A 78 11.91 20.24 -12.80
C ALA A 78 11.52 19.12 -11.82
N ALA A 79 10.43 19.29 -11.05
CA ALA A 79 9.85 18.23 -10.22
C ALA A 79 9.33 17.07 -11.06
N ASN A 80 8.70 17.35 -12.21
CA ASN A 80 8.28 16.33 -13.15
C ASN A 80 9.46 15.65 -13.84
N ALA A 81 10.53 16.37 -14.17
CA ALA A 81 11.75 15.80 -14.74
C ALA A 81 12.47 14.87 -13.77
N THR A 82 12.66 15.27 -12.50
CA THR A 82 13.25 14.39 -11.47
C THR A 82 12.37 13.19 -11.15
N SER A 83 11.05 13.36 -11.13
CA SER A 83 10.10 12.27 -10.97
C SER A 83 10.11 11.31 -12.15
N ALA A 84 10.24 11.83 -13.38
CA ALA A 84 10.36 11.03 -14.60
C ALA A 84 11.68 10.24 -14.63
N GLU A 85 12.80 10.85 -14.24
CA GLU A 85 14.10 10.17 -14.12
C GLU A 85 14.07 9.08 -13.04
N ALA A 86 13.50 9.37 -11.87
CA ALA A 86 13.34 8.38 -10.81
C ALA A 86 12.47 7.20 -11.26
N THR A 87 11.38 7.48 -11.99
CA THR A 87 10.51 6.45 -12.57
C THR A 87 11.24 5.63 -13.63
N ALA A 88 12.02 6.28 -14.49
CA ALA A 88 12.81 5.60 -15.52
C ALA A 88 13.86 4.68 -14.88
N ARG A 89 14.63 5.16 -13.89
CA ARG A 89 15.63 4.36 -13.15
C ARG A 89 14.97 3.17 -12.44
N ARG A 90 13.83 3.38 -11.76
CA ARG A 90 13.06 2.30 -11.15
C ARG A 90 12.64 1.27 -12.19
N GLY A 91 12.17 1.72 -13.36
CA GLY A 91 11.80 0.84 -14.46
C GLY A 91 12.97 0.01 -14.99
N GLU A 92 14.18 0.56 -15.03
CA GLU A 92 15.40 -0.18 -15.42
C GLU A 92 15.79 -1.23 -14.39
N VAL A 93 15.78 -0.86 -13.12
CA VAL A 93 16.05 -1.81 -12.00
C VAL A 93 15.05 -2.95 -12.02
N LEU A 94 13.75 -2.67 -12.17
CA LEU A 94 12.70 -3.69 -12.21
C LEU A 94 12.85 -4.62 -13.44
N ARG A 95 13.21 -4.09 -14.62
CA ARG A 95 13.51 -4.93 -15.79
C ARG A 95 14.76 -5.77 -15.59
N GLY A 96 15.79 -5.22 -14.96
CA GLY A 96 16.99 -5.99 -14.57
C GLY A 96 16.67 -7.12 -13.59
N LEU A 97 15.83 -6.85 -12.58
CA LEU A 97 15.35 -7.84 -11.63
C LEU A 97 14.51 -8.92 -12.34
N ALA A 98 13.59 -8.53 -13.20
CA ALA A 98 12.70 -9.45 -13.92
C ALA A 98 13.46 -10.41 -14.83
N ALA A 99 14.66 -10.03 -15.33
CA ALA A 99 15.50 -10.91 -16.16
C ALA A 99 15.99 -12.18 -15.42
N SER A 100 16.08 -12.13 -14.09
CA SER A 100 16.57 -13.24 -13.26
C SER A 100 15.57 -13.75 -12.23
N THR A 101 14.39 -13.12 -12.14
CA THR A 101 13.36 -13.47 -11.17
C THR A 101 11.98 -13.61 -11.82
N GLY A 102 11.06 -14.21 -11.08
CA GLY A 102 9.65 -14.33 -11.45
C GLY A 102 8.73 -14.06 -10.26
N LEU A 103 7.46 -13.92 -10.53
CA LEU A 103 6.40 -13.75 -9.54
C LEU A 103 5.63 -15.07 -9.39
N LEU A 104 5.55 -15.58 -8.18
CA LEU A 104 4.67 -16.69 -7.83
C LEU A 104 3.39 -16.10 -7.23
N PHE A 105 2.27 -16.43 -7.84
CA PHE A 105 0.95 -16.00 -7.45
C PHE A 105 0.13 -17.20 -6.98
N VAL A 106 -0.27 -17.19 -5.71
CA VAL A 106 -1.04 -18.27 -5.11
C VAL A 106 -2.49 -17.86 -4.99
N VAL A 107 -3.38 -18.70 -5.52
CA VAL A 107 -4.82 -18.48 -5.60
C VAL A 107 -5.60 -19.71 -5.11
N ASP A 108 -6.89 -19.57 -4.95
CA ASP A 108 -7.87 -20.67 -4.85
C ASP A 108 -9.17 -20.27 -5.56
N SER A 109 -10.08 -21.21 -5.74
CA SER A 109 -11.35 -20.99 -6.44
C SER A 109 -12.27 -19.99 -5.74
N ALA A 110 -12.15 -19.81 -4.43
CA ALA A 110 -12.97 -18.90 -3.63
C ALA A 110 -12.42 -17.45 -3.58
N CYS A 111 -11.23 -17.20 -4.11
CA CYS A 111 -10.56 -15.92 -4.02
C CYS A 111 -11.18 -14.84 -4.91
N SER A 112 -12.10 -14.06 -4.39
CA SER A 112 -12.80 -13.00 -5.15
C SER A 112 -11.90 -11.84 -5.57
N VAL A 113 -10.81 -11.57 -4.83
CA VAL A 113 -9.87 -10.47 -5.11
C VAL A 113 -8.73 -10.89 -6.04
N CYS A 114 -8.54 -12.19 -6.28
CA CYS A 114 -7.44 -12.70 -7.11
C CYS A 114 -7.53 -12.25 -8.57
N VAL A 115 -8.71 -12.03 -9.09
CA VAL A 115 -8.89 -11.54 -10.48
C VAL A 115 -8.30 -10.14 -10.63
N ARG A 116 -8.62 -9.23 -9.71
CA ARG A 116 -8.05 -7.87 -9.71
C ARG A 116 -6.55 -7.88 -9.46
N GLN A 117 -6.08 -8.77 -8.59
CA GLN A 117 -4.63 -8.94 -8.38
C GLN A 117 -3.93 -9.43 -9.64
N ALA A 118 -4.54 -10.32 -10.40
CA ALA A 118 -4.01 -10.80 -11.67
C ALA A 118 -3.81 -9.65 -12.69
N ASP A 119 -4.73 -8.69 -12.77
CA ASP A 119 -4.59 -7.53 -13.64
C ASP A 119 -3.35 -6.68 -13.30
N VAL A 120 -3.08 -6.50 -12.01
CA VAL A 120 -1.87 -5.83 -11.52
C VAL A 120 -0.60 -6.60 -11.94
N LEU A 121 -0.59 -7.92 -11.79
CA LEU A 121 0.54 -8.77 -12.12
C LEU A 121 0.79 -8.85 -13.63
N VAL A 122 -0.27 -8.92 -14.43
CA VAL A 122 -0.19 -8.86 -15.90
C VAL A 122 0.35 -7.49 -16.35
N SER A 123 -0.01 -6.42 -15.67
CA SER A 123 0.54 -5.08 -15.93
C SER A 123 2.04 -5.04 -15.61
N ALA A 124 2.46 -5.57 -14.46
CA ALA A 124 3.88 -5.70 -14.10
C ALA A 124 4.66 -6.58 -15.10
N GLN A 125 4.07 -7.69 -15.55
CA GLN A 125 4.66 -8.56 -16.57
C GLN A 125 4.86 -7.80 -17.89
N ARG A 126 3.85 -7.06 -18.36
CA ARG A 126 3.94 -6.29 -19.62
C ARG A 126 4.94 -5.15 -19.53
N GLN A 127 5.00 -4.47 -18.39
CA GLN A 127 5.82 -3.27 -18.22
C GLN A 127 7.28 -3.57 -17.93
N TYR A 128 7.57 -4.64 -17.17
CA TYR A 128 8.90 -4.96 -16.65
C TYR A 128 9.45 -6.30 -17.14
N GLY A 129 8.61 -7.19 -17.66
CA GLY A 129 9.04 -8.47 -18.19
C GLY A 129 9.09 -9.63 -17.18
N PHE A 130 8.46 -9.49 -16.00
CA PHE A 130 8.42 -10.57 -15.02
C PHE A 130 7.77 -11.83 -15.57
N THR A 131 8.39 -12.99 -15.30
CA THR A 131 7.72 -14.29 -15.50
C THR A 131 6.69 -14.48 -14.39
N LEU A 132 5.45 -14.84 -14.75
CA LEU A 132 4.37 -15.07 -13.82
C LEU A 132 4.03 -16.56 -13.76
N LEU A 133 4.08 -17.13 -12.55
CA LEU A 133 3.65 -18.49 -12.26
C LEU A 133 2.46 -18.43 -11.30
N THR A 134 1.30 -18.94 -11.74
CA THR A 134 0.10 -19.01 -10.89
C THR A 134 -0.12 -20.43 -10.41
N VAL A 135 -0.29 -20.59 -9.09
CA VAL A 135 -0.51 -21.85 -8.42
C VAL A 135 -1.84 -21.80 -7.66
N SER A 136 -2.68 -22.79 -7.87
CA SER A 136 -3.98 -22.92 -7.18
C SER A 136 -3.90 -23.94 -6.06
N LEU A 137 -4.38 -23.58 -4.87
CA LEU A 137 -4.41 -24.44 -3.69
C LEU A 137 -5.35 -25.65 -3.87
N ASP A 138 -6.46 -25.46 -4.58
CA ASP A 138 -7.51 -26.45 -4.82
C ASP A 138 -7.55 -26.96 -6.26
N GLY A 139 -6.64 -26.49 -7.12
CA GLY A 139 -6.55 -26.87 -8.53
C GLY A 139 -7.56 -26.20 -9.44
N ALA A 140 -8.42 -25.31 -8.92
CA ALA A 140 -9.38 -24.56 -9.69
C ALA A 140 -9.01 -23.07 -9.76
N ALA A 141 -9.42 -22.38 -10.81
CA ALA A 141 -9.25 -20.94 -10.94
C ALA A 141 -10.46 -20.21 -10.35
N PRO A 142 -10.27 -19.07 -9.68
CA PRO A 142 -11.40 -18.22 -9.34
C PRO A 142 -12.10 -17.74 -10.61
N PRO A 143 -13.44 -17.58 -10.59
CA PRO A 143 -14.21 -17.15 -11.75
C PRO A 143 -13.67 -15.83 -12.32
N GLY A 144 -13.38 -15.82 -13.62
CA GLY A 144 -12.85 -14.66 -14.33
C GLY A 144 -11.33 -14.55 -14.37
N LEU A 145 -10.59 -15.43 -13.73
CA LEU A 145 -9.11 -15.44 -13.83
C LEU A 145 -8.69 -16.01 -15.20
N ALA A 146 -8.03 -15.18 -16.01
CA ALA A 146 -7.55 -15.54 -17.35
C ALA A 146 -6.07 -15.99 -17.38
N LEU A 147 -5.49 -16.37 -16.24
CA LEU A 147 -4.12 -16.85 -16.14
C LEU A 147 -4.07 -18.39 -16.14
N PRO A 148 -3.04 -18.99 -16.76
CA PRO A 148 -2.81 -20.42 -16.64
C PRO A 148 -2.47 -20.77 -15.20
N ILE A 149 -3.15 -21.75 -14.63
CA ILE A 149 -2.92 -22.20 -13.26
C ILE A 149 -2.21 -23.56 -13.26
N ARG A 150 -1.44 -23.82 -12.20
CA ARG A 150 -0.92 -25.14 -11.82
C ARG A 150 -1.46 -25.52 -10.46
N LEU A 151 -1.66 -26.81 -10.24
CA LEU A 151 -2.05 -27.32 -8.92
C LEU A 151 -0.89 -27.17 -7.95
N ASP A 152 -1.16 -26.72 -6.73
CA ASP A 152 -0.18 -26.72 -5.64
C ASP A 152 0.21 -28.17 -5.25
N GLN A 153 1.49 -28.40 -5.13
CA GLN A 153 2.05 -29.69 -4.71
C GLN A 153 2.66 -29.57 -3.30
N GLY A 154 2.06 -28.74 -2.46
CA GLY A 154 2.50 -28.47 -1.10
C GLY A 154 3.53 -27.33 -1.00
N GLN A 155 3.79 -26.59 -2.09
CA GLN A 155 4.65 -25.41 -2.07
C GLN A 155 4.08 -24.33 -1.17
N ALA A 156 2.79 -24.02 -1.30
CA ALA A 156 2.11 -22.99 -0.53
C ALA A 156 2.24 -23.22 0.97
N LYS A 157 2.08 -24.46 1.43
CA LYS A 157 2.28 -24.82 2.85
C LYS A 157 3.72 -24.58 3.30
N ARG A 158 4.72 -24.96 2.49
CA ARG A 158 6.15 -24.75 2.80
C ARG A 158 6.51 -23.27 2.84
N LEU A 159 5.84 -22.46 2.05
CA LEU A 159 6.03 -21.00 2.00
C LEU A 159 5.24 -20.24 3.07
N GLY A 160 4.46 -20.93 3.93
CA GLY A 160 3.69 -20.31 4.98
C GLY A 160 2.48 -19.52 4.48
N VAL A 161 1.89 -19.92 3.36
CA VAL A 161 0.66 -19.30 2.84
C VAL A 161 -0.48 -19.58 3.81
N VAL A 162 -1.08 -18.52 4.34
CA VAL A 162 -2.23 -18.60 5.27
C VAL A 162 -3.54 -18.20 4.60
N GLY A 163 -3.49 -17.61 3.41
CA GLY A 163 -4.66 -17.20 2.65
C GLY A 163 -4.31 -16.69 1.26
N THR A 164 -5.32 -16.48 0.43
CA THR A 164 -5.19 -16.01 -0.95
C THR A 164 -5.80 -14.61 -1.12
N PRO A 165 -5.23 -13.78 -2.00
CA PRO A 165 -4.03 -13.99 -2.79
C PRO A 165 -2.76 -13.98 -1.95
N ALA A 166 -1.74 -14.79 -2.31
CA ALA A 166 -0.40 -14.64 -1.77
C ALA A 166 0.61 -14.47 -2.90
N LEU A 167 1.61 -13.64 -2.68
CA LEU A 167 2.57 -13.23 -3.69
C LEU A 167 4.00 -13.41 -3.21
N PHE A 168 4.84 -13.99 -4.06
CA PHE A 168 6.26 -14.21 -3.77
C PHE A 168 7.10 -13.81 -4.98
N LEU A 169 8.32 -13.30 -4.70
CA LEU A 169 9.38 -13.17 -5.69
C LEU A 169 10.21 -14.47 -5.71
N MET A 170 10.42 -15.01 -6.88
CA MET A 170 11.22 -16.23 -7.07
C MET A 170 12.47 -15.91 -7.87
N ARG A 171 13.61 -16.41 -7.42
CA ARG A 171 14.85 -16.44 -8.18
C ARG A 171 15.42 -17.86 -8.19
N PRO A 172 15.44 -18.51 -9.35
CA PRO A 172 16.05 -19.85 -9.46
C PRO A 172 17.51 -19.85 -8.97
N PRO A 173 18.00 -20.96 -8.39
CA PRO A 173 17.27 -22.23 -8.31
C PRO A 173 16.30 -22.33 -7.12
N ASP A 174 16.48 -21.59 -6.02
CA ASP A 174 15.85 -21.89 -4.73
C ASP A 174 15.48 -20.68 -3.86
N VAL A 175 15.70 -19.46 -4.33
CA VAL A 175 15.35 -18.26 -3.56
C VAL A 175 13.88 -17.90 -3.79
N ILE A 176 13.08 -17.91 -2.73
CA ILE A 176 11.68 -17.46 -2.74
C ILE A 176 11.47 -16.50 -1.56
N LEU A 177 11.06 -15.27 -1.88
CA LEU A 177 10.85 -14.20 -0.90
C LEU A 177 9.36 -13.81 -0.86
N PRO A 178 8.75 -13.74 0.32
CA PRO A 178 7.36 -13.29 0.43
C PRO A 178 7.26 -11.80 0.10
N LEU A 179 6.34 -11.44 -0.78
CA LEU A 179 6.00 -10.05 -1.10
C LEU A 179 4.75 -9.60 -0.34
N ALA A 180 3.71 -10.42 -0.36
CA ALA A 180 2.47 -10.14 0.37
C ALA A 180 1.62 -11.40 0.59
N GLN A 181 0.83 -11.34 1.65
CA GLN A 181 -0.35 -12.17 1.83
C GLN A 181 -1.56 -11.21 1.87
N GLY A 182 -2.33 -11.15 0.77
CA GLY A 182 -3.35 -10.17 0.47
C GLY A 182 -3.10 -9.44 -0.85
N ALA A 183 -4.05 -8.60 -1.26
CA ALA A 183 -3.93 -7.84 -2.51
C ALA A 183 -2.92 -6.70 -2.38
N LEU A 184 -2.16 -6.47 -3.46
CA LEU A 184 -1.22 -5.37 -3.64
C LEU A 184 -1.57 -4.57 -4.89
N ASP A 185 -1.45 -3.25 -4.81
CA ASP A 185 -1.41 -2.38 -5.99
C ASP A 185 -0.03 -2.41 -6.69
N LEU A 186 0.03 -1.87 -7.90
CA LEU A 186 1.25 -1.88 -8.69
C LEU A 186 2.38 -1.06 -8.06
N ASP A 187 2.07 0.08 -7.46
CA ASP A 187 3.06 0.97 -6.86
C ASP A 187 3.70 0.32 -5.63
N THR A 188 2.89 -0.31 -4.79
CA THR A 188 3.37 -1.07 -3.63
C THR A 188 4.19 -2.28 -4.06
N LEU A 189 3.75 -3.01 -5.09
CA LEU A 189 4.48 -4.15 -5.65
C LEU A 189 5.86 -3.72 -6.15
N THR A 190 5.93 -2.63 -6.90
CA THR A 190 7.18 -2.15 -7.49
C THR A 190 8.07 -1.40 -6.49
N GLY A 191 7.52 -0.81 -5.45
CA GLY A 191 8.28 -0.15 -4.38
C GLY A 191 8.93 -1.11 -3.41
N ARG A 192 8.30 -2.22 -3.08
CA ARG A 192 8.83 -3.23 -2.14
C ARG A 192 9.98 -4.07 -2.70
N ASN A 193 10.17 -4.07 -4.01
CA ASN A 193 11.19 -4.89 -4.68
C ASN A 193 12.51 -4.13 -4.93
N VAL A 194 12.67 -2.90 -4.45
CA VAL A 194 13.80 -2.01 -4.77
C VAL A 194 14.65 -1.66 -3.53
N ASP A 195 14.23 -2.07 -2.31
CA ASP A 195 14.98 -1.87 -1.07
C ASP A 195 15.91 -3.09 -0.78
#